data_f1578d71b3698eee8e7293c5632bf828
#
_entry.id   f1578d71b3698eee8e7293c5632bf828
#
_cell.length_a   1.000
_cell.length_b   1.000
_cell.length_c   1.000
_cell.angle_alpha   90.00
_cell.angle_beta   90.00
_cell.angle_gamma   90.00
#
_symmetry.space_group_name_H-M   'P 1'
#
loop_
_entity.id
_entity.type
_entity.pdbx_description
1 polymer ?
#
loop_
_entity_poly.entity_id
_entity_poly.type
_entity_poly.pdbx_seq_one_letter_code
_entity_poly.pdbx_strand_id
1 'polypeptide(L)'
;MIKNVLVQAGDLEFGKKNNLNYTYIGTGSSGYGTINSELDNSFDFKKGSVALSRTEKKNTEDSQFFILLADAPLFEGEYSPVGKVIYGLEVLQKVKYNDKVEYVLRPDFINTFEMLK
;
A
#
# COMPACT_ATOMS: atom_id res chain seq x y z
N MET A 1 6.77 -4.12 3.93
CA MET A 1 7.41 -2.79 3.83
C MET A 1 8.73 -2.90 3.09
N ILE A 2 9.00 -1.97 2.21
CA ILE A 2 10.33 -1.76 1.65
C ILE A 2 10.98 -0.64 2.46
N LYS A 3 12.03 -0.98 3.19
CA LYS A 3 12.65 -0.08 4.16
C LYS A 3 12.98 1.29 3.55
N ASN A 4 12.53 2.35 4.21
CA ASN A 4 12.73 3.75 3.80
C ASN A 4 12.12 4.10 2.44
N VAL A 5 11.25 3.26 1.86
CA VAL A 5 10.60 3.50 0.57
C VAL A 5 9.09 3.55 0.74
N LEU A 6 8.47 2.43 1.08
CA LEU A 6 7.02 2.35 1.22
C LEU A 6 6.57 1.21 2.12
N VAL A 7 5.35 1.34 2.61
CA VAL A 7 4.58 0.28 3.29
C VAL A 7 3.39 -0.05 2.39
N GLN A 8 3.16 -1.34 2.16
CA GLN A 8 1.99 -1.82 1.41
C GLN A 8 1.12 -2.67 2.29
N ALA A 9 -0.19 -2.52 2.16
CA ALA A 9 -1.20 -3.24 2.92
C ALA A 9 -2.47 -3.41 2.10
N GLY A 10 -3.50 -4.03 2.69
CA GLY A 10 -4.82 -4.14 2.08
C GLY A 10 -5.09 -5.45 1.36
N ASP A 11 -4.27 -6.48 1.59
CA ASP A 11 -4.59 -7.82 1.08
C ASP A 11 -5.69 -8.44 1.93
N LEU A 12 -6.92 -8.36 1.45
CA LEU A 12 -8.10 -8.85 2.16
C LEU A 12 -8.29 -10.37 2.04
N GLU A 13 -7.57 -11.00 1.13
CA GLU A 13 -7.67 -12.44 0.89
C GLU A 13 -6.66 -13.22 1.74
N PHE A 14 -5.39 -12.81 1.73
CA PHE A 14 -4.30 -13.56 2.35
C PHE A 14 -3.63 -12.84 3.52
N GLY A 15 -3.97 -11.58 3.75
CA GLY A 15 -3.31 -10.72 4.73
C GLY A 15 -4.10 -10.44 6.01
N LYS A 16 -5.20 -11.12 6.26
CA LYS A 16 -5.99 -10.93 7.47
C LYS A 16 -5.31 -11.54 8.68
N LYS A 17 -5.34 -10.83 9.81
CA LYS A 17 -4.69 -11.22 11.06
C LYS A 17 -5.05 -12.63 11.53
N ASN A 18 -6.31 -13.00 11.39
CA ASN A 18 -6.85 -14.29 11.83
C ASN A 18 -6.89 -15.36 10.73
N ASN A 19 -6.45 -15.03 9.53
CA ASN A 19 -6.44 -15.93 8.40
C ASN A 19 -5.29 -15.59 7.44
N LEU A 20 -4.08 -15.58 7.99
CA LEU A 20 -2.88 -15.18 7.27
C LEU A 20 -2.33 -16.34 6.45
N ASN A 21 -2.08 -16.12 5.18
CA ASN A 21 -1.43 -17.07 4.29
C ASN A 21 -0.09 -16.51 3.82
N TYR A 22 0.99 -16.96 4.44
CA TYR A 22 2.34 -16.45 4.18
C TYR A 22 2.83 -16.68 2.76
N THR A 23 2.33 -17.71 2.08
CA THR A 23 2.77 -18.04 0.71
C THR A 23 2.23 -17.04 -0.32
N TYR A 24 1.01 -16.57 -0.13
CA TYR A 24 0.31 -15.75 -1.11
C TYR A 24 0.06 -14.30 -0.66
N ILE A 25 0.48 -13.93 0.55
CA ILE A 25 0.29 -12.57 1.05
C ILE A 25 0.88 -11.54 0.07
N GLY A 26 0.13 -10.50 -0.22
CA GLY A 26 0.49 -9.47 -1.19
C GLY A 26 -0.04 -9.72 -2.59
N THR A 27 -0.65 -10.88 -2.85
CA THR A 27 -1.22 -11.24 -4.15
C THR A 27 -2.75 -11.26 -4.16
N GLY A 28 -3.38 -11.08 -3.00
CA GLY A 28 -4.82 -11.22 -2.85
C GLY A 28 -5.62 -10.01 -3.30
N SER A 29 -6.93 -10.24 -3.46
CA SER A 29 -7.89 -9.25 -3.92
C SER A 29 -9.01 -9.05 -2.90
N SER A 30 -9.90 -8.09 -3.16
CA SER A 30 -11.09 -7.88 -2.35
C SER A 30 -12.18 -8.91 -2.64
N GLY A 31 -12.17 -9.49 -3.83
CA GLY A 31 -13.26 -10.30 -4.34
C GLY A 31 -14.38 -9.49 -5.02
N TYR A 32 -14.29 -8.17 -5.00
CA TYR A 32 -15.31 -7.28 -5.61
C TYR A 32 -14.94 -6.82 -7.01
N GLY A 33 -13.76 -7.17 -7.51
CA GLY A 33 -13.25 -6.75 -8.79
C GLY A 33 -12.34 -5.53 -8.70
N THR A 34 -11.81 -5.12 -9.83
CA THR A 34 -10.88 -4.00 -9.92
C THR A 34 -11.60 -2.70 -10.26
N ILE A 35 -10.94 -1.58 -10.03
CA ILE A 35 -11.43 -0.26 -10.40
C ILE A 35 -10.49 0.39 -11.41
N ASN A 36 -11.00 1.39 -12.12
CA ASN A 36 -10.19 2.14 -13.09
C ASN A 36 -9.15 3.00 -12.39
N SER A 37 -7.97 3.10 -13.00
CA SER A 37 -6.95 4.03 -12.56
C SER A 37 -7.45 5.48 -12.68
N GLU A 38 -7.16 6.28 -11.67
CA GLU A 38 -7.42 7.72 -11.65
C GLU A 38 -6.09 8.45 -11.53
N LEU A 39 -5.39 8.58 -12.65
CA LEU A 39 -4.05 9.15 -12.70
C LEU A 39 -4.10 10.65 -12.75
N ASP A 40 -3.32 11.31 -11.88
CA ASP A 40 -3.26 12.75 -11.76
C ASP A 40 -1.80 13.21 -11.79
N ASN A 41 -1.36 13.79 -12.90
CA ASN A 41 0.00 14.27 -13.06
C ASN A 41 0.32 15.48 -12.17
N SER A 42 -0.71 16.12 -11.61
CA SER A 42 -0.52 17.25 -10.69
C SER A 42 -0.35 16.82 -9.24
N PHE A 43 -0.62 15.55 -8.91
CA PHE A 43 -0.42 15.03 -7.56
C PHE A 43 1.05 14.79 -7.30
N ASP A 44 1.55 15.37 -6.23
CA ASP A 44 2.96 15.32 -5.87
C ASP A 44 3.20 14.17 -4.88
N PHE A 45 3.86 13.09 -5.35
CA PHE A 45 4.12 11.90 -4.55
C PHE A 45 5.29 12.14 -3.59
N LYS A 46 4.96 12.66 -2.42
CA LYS A 46 5.90 12.92 -1.34
C LYS A 46 5.74 11.92 -0.20
N LYS A 47 6.70 11.92 0.72
CA LYS A 47 6.61 11.16 1.96
C LYS A 47 5.24 11.37 2.61
N GLY A 48 4.56 10.28 2.95
CA GLY A 48 3.22 10.29 3.53
C GLY A 48 2.10 10.15 2.50
N SER A 49 2.38 10.20 1.21
CA SER A 49 1.36 9.98 0.17
C SER A 49 0.82 8.56 0.24
N VAL A 50 -0.50 8.43 0.05
CA VAL A 50 -1.22 7.16 -0.01
C VAL A 50 -1.75 6.99 -1.43
N ALA A 51 -1.50 5.84 -2.03
CA ALA A 51 -1.99 5.51 -3.36
C ALA A 51 -2.38 4.04 -3.46
N LEU A 52 -3.18 3.70 -4.46
CA LEU A 52 -3.58 2.32 -4.70
C LEU A 52 -2.47 1.54 -5.41
N SER A 53 -2.24 0.34 -4.93
CA SER A 53 -1.36 -0.61 -5.60
C SER A 53 -2.07 -1.20 -6.82
N ARG A 54 -1.29 -1.59 -7.81
CA ARG A 54 -1.80 -2.26 -9.01
C ARG A 54 -0.76 -3.24 -9.55
N THR A 55 -1.17 -4.08 -10.48
CA THR A 55 -0.23 -4.88 -11.26
C THR A 55 0.49 -3.99 -12.27
N GLU A 56 1.29 -4.56 -13.14
CA GLU A 56 1.95 -3.80 -14.22
C GLU A 56 0.93 -3.18 -15.18
N LYS A 57 -0.29 -3.71 -15.22
CA LYS A 57 -1.37 -3.17 -16.05
C LYS A 57 -2.15 -2.11 -15.28
N LYS A 58 -2.54 -1.05 -15.99
CA LYS A 58 -3.48 -0.05 -15.47
C LYS A 58 -4.89 -0.65 -15.34
N ASN A 59 -5.72 -0.03 -14.52
CA ASN A 59 -7.10 -0.46 -14.24
C ASN A 59 -7.16 -1.84 -13.57
N THR A 60 -6.15 -2.15 -12.75
CA THR A 60 -6.10 -3.37 -11.94
C THR A 60 -6.07 -3.08 -10.45
N GLU A 61 -6.31 -1.84 -10.06
CA GLU A 61 -6.40 -1.44 -8.66
C GLU A 61 -7.57 -2.14 -7.97
N ASP A 62 -7.36 -2.56 -6.74
CA ASP A 62 -8.34 -3.22 -5.91
C ASP A 62 -8.18 -2.74 -4.46
N SER A 63 -8.03 -3.64 -3.51
CA SER A 63 -7.99 -3.27 -2.10
C SER A 63 -6.60 -2.89 -1.59
N GLN A 64 -5.54 -3.28 -2.28
CA GLN A 64 -4.20 -3.01 -1.80
C GLN A 64 -3.78 -1.56 -2.06
N PHE A 65 -3.06 -1.00 -1.10
CA PHE A 65 -2.57 0.37 -1.16
C PHE A 65 -1.16 0.44 -0.58
N PHE A 66 -0.47 1.53 -0.87
CA PHE A 66 0.83 1.79 -0.26
C PHE A 66 0.89 3.20 0.32
N ILE A 67 1.77 3.36 1.29
CA ILE A 67 2.09 4.64 1.93
C ILE A 67 3.57 4.90 1.73
N LEU A 68 3.91 6.06 1.17
CA LEU A 68 5.30 6.41 0.91
C LEU A 68 6.02 6.82 2.19
N LEU A 69 7.22 6.30 2.38
CA LEU A 69 8.13 6.69 3.46
C LEU A 69 9.21 7.66 2.97
N ALA A 70 9.21 7.97 1.69
CA ALA A 70 10.12 8.93 1.06
C ALA A 70 9.43 9.54 -0.16
N ASP A 71 9.96 10.63 -0.67
CA ASP A 71 9.46 11.23 -1.90
C ASP A 71 9.71 10.29 -3.10
N ALA A 72 8.73 10.21 -4.00
CA ALA A 72 8.78 9.32 -5.16
C ALA A 72 8.24 10.03 -6.41
N PRO A 73 8.99 11.00 -6.97
CA PRO A 73 8.53 11.76 -8.12
C PRO A 73 8.29 10.89 -9.36
N LEU A 74 8.95 9.74 -9.48
CA LEU A 74 8.72 8.81 -10.59
C LEU A 74 7.33 8.14 -10.55
N PHE A 75 6.61 8.24 -9.45
CA PHE A 75 5.26 7.69 -9.32
C PHE A 75 4.17 8.62 -9.86
N GLU A 76 4.51 9.88 -10.15
CA GLU A 76 3.56 10.84 -10.69
C GLU A 76 3.00 10.36 -12.03
N GLY A 77 1.67 10.34 -12.15
CA GLY A 77 0.97 9.84 -13.32
C GLY A 77 0.98 8.33 -13.51
N GLU A 78 1.56 7.57 -12.57
CA GLU A 78 1.68 6.11 -12.65
C GLU A 78 0.76 5.37 -11.69
N TYR A 79 0.38 6.00 -10.58
CA TYR A 79 -0.49 5.41 -9.57
C TYR A 79 -1.63 6.35 -9.22
N SER A 80 -2.75 5.76 -8.79
CA SER A 80 -3.94 6.50 -8.39
C SER A 80 -3.79 7.00 -6.96
N PRO A 81 -3.63 8.32 -6.73
CA PRO A 81 -3.50 8.86 -5.38
C PRO A 81 -4.82 8.80 -4.62
N VAL A 82 -4.74 8.55 -3.32
CA VAL A 82 -5.89 8.52 -2.42
C VAL A 82 -5.86 9.69 -1.44
N GLY A 83 -4.68 10.04 -0.95
CA GLY A 83 -4.55 11.08 0.05
C GLY A 83 -3.18 11.12 0.69
N LYS A 84 -3.13 11.66 1.90
CA LYS A 84 -1.88 11.79 2.68
C LYS A 84 -2.11 11.38 4.12
N VAL A 85 -1.11 10.75 4.71
CA VAL A 85 -1.09 10.48 6.15
C VAL A 85 -0.81 11.80 6.88
N ILE A 86 -1.65 12.11 7.86
CA ILE A 86 -1.48 13.30 8.69
C ILE A 86 -1.11 12.99 10.14
N TYR A 87 -1.36 11.76 10.60
CA TYR A 87 -0.95 11.28 11.92
C TYR A 87 -0.41 9.86 11.82
N GLY A 88 0.62 9.54 12.57
CA GLY A 88 1.11 8.18 12.75
C GLY A 88 2.14 7.72 11.72
N LEU A 89 2.64 8.60 10.87
CA LEU A 89 3.63 8.22 9.86
C LEU A 89 4.91 7.66 10.50
N GLU A 90 5.31 8.19 11.64
CA GLU A 90 6.49 7.73 12.38
C GLU A 90 6.36 6.29 12.86
N VAL A 91 5.15 5.81 13.10
CA VAL A 91 4.89 4.43 13.48
C VAL A 91 5.23 3.47 12.33
N LEU A 92 4.94 3.87 11.10
CA LEU A 92 5.21 3.06 9.91
C LEU A 92 6.69 2.80 9.68
N GLN A 93 7.56 3.68 10.15
CA GLN A 93 9.00 3.49 10.02
C GLN A 93 9.54 2.38 10.93
N LYS A 94 8.73 1.94 11.90
CA LYS A 94 9.08 0.88 12.85
C LYS A 94 8.58 -0.49 12.43
N VAL A 95 7.75 -0.60 11.40
CA VAL A 95 7.21 -1.89 10.97
C VAL A 95 8.31 -2.74 10.31
N LYS A 96 8.10 -4.03 10.33
CA LYS A 96 9.04 -4.98 9.74
C LYS A 96 9.12 -4.78 8.24
N TYR A 97 10.34 -4.80 7.71
CA TYR A 97 10.56 -4.68 6.28
C TYR A 97 10.87 -6.04 5.66
N ASN A 98 10.78 -6.10 4.33
CA ASN A 98 11.02 -7.32 3.60
C ASN A 98 12.50 -7.69 3.61
N ASP A 99 12.81 -8.85 4.14
CA ASP A 99 14.11 -9.50 3.97
C ASP A 99 14.21 -10.17 2.60
N LYS A 100 13.06 -10.42 1.98
CA LYS A 100 12.92 -11.08 0.68
C LYS A 100 12.03 -10.25 -0.22
N VAL A 101 12.13 -10.47 -1.52
CA VAL A 101 11.58 -9.59 -2.55
C VAL A 101 10.06 -9.37 -2.45
N GLU A 102 9.29 -10.33 -1.97
CA GLU A 102 7.85 -10.30 -2.13
C GLU A 102 7.02 -10.26 -0.83
N TYR A 103 7.58 -10.63 0.32
CA TYR A 103 6.78 -10.71 1.54
C TYR A 103 7.60 -10.59 2.82
N VAL A 104 6.91 -10.28 3.91
CA VAL A 104 7.45 -10.27 5.27
C VAL A 104 6.94 -11.51 6.00
N LEU A 105 7.84 -12.32 6.57
CA LEU A 105 7.48 -13.57 7.21
C LEU A 105 6.57 -13.40 8.42
N ARG A 106 6.73 -12.34 9.17
CA ARG A 106 5.87 -12.02 10.33
C ARG A 106 5.44 -10.58 10.21
N PRO A 107 4.42 -10.30 9.38
CA PRO A 107 4.01 -8.93 9.14
C PRO A 107 3.42 -8.29 10.39
N ASP A 108 3.55 -6.99 10.48
CA ASP A 108 2.77 -6.20 11.41
C ASP A 108 1.35 -6.03 10.85
N PHE A 109 0.41 -5.68 11.71
CA PHE A 109 -0.99 -5.54 11.33
C PHE A 109 -1.48 -4.13 11.61
N ILE A 110 -2.35 -3.64 10.70
CA ILE A 110 -3.04 -2.38 10.91
C ILE A 110 -4.24 -2.65 11.81
N ASN A 111 -4.27 -2.04 12.99
CA ASN A 111 -5.41 -2.10 13.89
C ASN A 111 -6.37 -0.94 13.64
N THR A 112 -5.85 0.23 13.33
CA THR A 112 -6.63 1.43 13.08
C THR A 112 -6.05 2.21 11.91
N PHE A 113 -6.89 2.52 10.94
CA PHE A 113 -6.56 3.35 9.78
C PHE A 113 -7.83 4.08 9.36
N GLU A 114 -7.90 5.36 9.66
CA GLU A 114 -9.12 6.14 9.50
C GLU A 114 -8.90 7.34 8.58
N MET A 115 -9.94 7.67 7.82
CA MET A 115 -9.96 8.87 7.01
C MET A 115 -10.54 10.02 7.82
N LEU A 116 -9.85 11.13 7.88
CA LEU A 116 -10.37 12.36 8.49
C LEU A 116 -11.24 13.10 7.47
N LYS A 117 -12.38 13.56 7.95
CA LYS A 117 -13.34 14.32 7.15
C LYS A 117 -13.17 15.81 7.40
#